data_ebfb4316947c973158a91133bab4553a
#
_entry.id   ebfb4316947c973158a91133bab4553a
#
_cell.length_a   1.000
_cell.length_b   1.000
_cell.length_c   1.000
_cell.angle_alpha   90.00
_cell.angle_beta   90.00
_cell.angle_gamma   90.00
#
_symmetry.space_group_name_H-M   'P 1'
#
loop_
_entity.id
_entity.type
_entity.pdbx_description
1 polymer ?
#
loop_
_entity_poly.entity_id
_entity_poly.type
_entity_poly.pdbx_seq_one_letter_code
_entity_poly.pdbx_strand_id
1 'polypeptide(L)'
;MCKNTLLEEAYRLFVKEYPDFPYQLNDIMLWEAPEGAYSSVYQNAARILRLEVKSTTVQLEQYAVQLRAELLKTSKKAIIIIRESLLEPSDESLRIVLHELAHAYCDSMSKNMPPNDEVMRFLFQIGERMWKEYTAEYLVTKIFLLEENWSQSSIEREFKSLLYNLSFYPERLGFFFIKCKITATSSIQVAEAVGIKDETGATKKLIAVMSKMQNILEKELNQSTMLEVSNEFLIQLGLEIVTFVYYYFQCYNHIETFLKQTEG
;
A
#
# COMPACT_ATOMS: atom_id res chain seq x y z
N MET A 1 -25.91 4.68 -5.84
CA MET A 1 -25.82 4.03 -4.51
C MET A 1 -25.50 5.12 -3.50
N CYS A 2 -26.16 5.16 -2.34
CA CYS A 2 -25.83 6.19 -1.34
C CYS A 2 -24.45 5.82 -0.71
N LYS A 3 -23.64 6.82 -0.29
CA LYS A 3 -22.33 6.61 0.39
C LYS A 3 -22.41 5.55 1.50
N ASN A 4 -23.51 5.52 2.24
CA ASN A 4 -23.75 4.54 3.28
C ASN A 4 -23.81 3.11 2.75
N THR A 5 -24.38 2.88 1.56
CA THR A 5 -24.52 1.54 0.98
C THR A 5 -23.17 0.93 0.59
N LEU A 6 -22.23 1.74 0.10
CA LEU A 6 -20.86 1.27 -0.23
C LEU A 6 -20.10 0.84 1.03
N LEU A 7 -20.13 1.66 2.07
CA LEU A 7 -19.50 1.33 3.35
C LEU A 7 -20.17 0.11 4.02
N GLU A 8 -21.51 0.04 4.01
CA GLU A 8 -22.27 -1.08 4.58
C GLU A 8 -21.92 -2.40 3.89
N GLU A 9 -21.82 -2.38 2.56
CA GLU A 9 -21.43 -3.58 1.79
C GLU A 9 -19.99 -4.00 2.06
N ALA A 10 -19.04 -3.05 2.02
CA ALA A 10 -17.64 -3.32 2.34
C ALA A 10 -17.51 -3.88 3.78
N TYR A 11 -18.15 -3.25 4.74
CA TYR A 11 -18.14 -3.69 6.12
C TYR A 11 -18.70 -5.12 6.26
N ARG A 12 -19.87 -5.40 5.67
CA ARG A 12 -20.50 -6.72 5.71
C ARG A 12 -19.59 -7.81 5.16
N LEU A 13 -18.94 -7.55 4.02
CA LEU A 13 -17.99 -8.49 3.40
C LEU A 13 -16.77 -8.68 4.29
N PHE A 14 -16.22 -7.58 4.84
CA PHE A 14 -15.04 -7.62 5.69
C PHE A 14 -15.27 -8.41 6.99
N VAL A 15 -16.34 -8.13 7.71
CA VAL A 15 -16.65 -8.79 9.00
C VAL A 15 -17.04 -10.26 8.82
N LYS A 16 -17.57 -10.63 7.65
CA LYS A 16 -17.85 -12.04 7.33
C LYS A 16 -16.56 -12.87 7.30
N GLU A 17 -15.47 -12.31 6.77
CA GLU A 17 -14.18 -12.98 6.67
C GLU A 17 -13.34 -12.78 7.94
N TYR A 18 -13.44 -11.61 8.57
CA TYR A 18 -12.69 -11.21 9.77
C TYR A 18 -13.65 -10.81 10.89
N PRO A 19 -14.27 -11.78 11.60
CA PRO A 19 -15.33 -11.51 12.61
C PRO A 19 -14.81 -10.80 13.87
N ASP A 20 -13.51 -10.81 14.10
CA ASP A 20 -12.82 -10.11 15.20
C ASP A 20 -12.42 -8.65 14.85
N PHE A 21 -12.93 -8.11 13.74
CA PHE A 21 -12.71 -6.71 13.37
C PHE A 21 -13.18 -5.76 14.49
N PRO A 22 -12.32 -4.84 14.97
CA PRO A 22 -12.56 -4.14 16.24
C PRO A 22 -13.56 -3.00 16.17
N TYR A 23 -13.96 -2.57 14.97
CA TYR A 23 -14.89 -1.45 14.80
C TYR A 23 -16.28 -1.94 14.45
N GLN A 24 -17.30 -1.29 15.03
CA GLN A 24 -18.69 -1.45 14.60
C GLN A 24 -18.97 -0.54 13.39
N LEU A 25 -19.94 -0.88 12.56
CA LEU A 25 -20.30 -0.08 11.39
C LEU A 25 -20.57 1.40 11.76
N ASN A 26 -21.24 1.67 12.87
CA ASN A 26 -21.56 3.01 13.36
C ASN A 26 -20.33 3.81 13.85
N ASP A 27 -19.20 3.15 14.04
CA ASP A 27 -17.94 3.78 14.43
C ASP A 27 -17.07 4.17 13.23
N ILE A 28 -17.52 3.81 12.02
CA ILE A 28 -16.80 4.09 10.78
C ILE A 28 -17.61 5.08 9.94
N MET A 29 -16.95 6.10 9.45
CA MET A 29 -17.54 7.09 8.55
C MET A 29 -16.79 7.09 7.21
N LEU A 30 -17.55 7.16 6.11
CA LEU A 30 -17.01 7.35 4.77
C LEU A 30 -17.23 8.81 4.34
N TRP A 31 -16.14 9.52 4.15
CA TRP A 31 -16.14 10.93 3.75
C TRP A 31 -15.62 11.09 2.34
N GLU A 32 -16.21 12.01 1.63
CA GLU A 32 -15.84 12.39 0.29
C GLU A 32 -14.90 13.59 0.31
N ALA A 33 -13.83 13.50 -0.47
CA ALA A 33 -12.95 14.63 -0.71
C ALA A 33 -13.11 15.10 -2.16
N PRO A 34 -13.79 16.24 -2.39
CA PRO A 34 -13.82 16.89 -3.69
C PRO A 34 -12.42 17.27 -4.16
N GLU A 35 -12.26 17.42 -5.47
CA GLU A 35 -10.98 17.87 -6.04
C GLU A 35 -10.57 19.23 -5.46
N GLY A 36 -9.32 19.34 -5.03
CA GLY A 36 -8.77 20.54 -4.39
C GLY A 36 -9.26 20.85 -2.98
N ALA A 37 -10.07 19.96 -2.36
CA ALA A 37 -10.59 20.14 -1.01
C ALA A 37 -10.08 19.10 0.00
N TYR A 38 -9.14 18.23 -0.42
CA TYR A 38 -8.67 17.13 0.42
C TYR A 38 -8.11 17.60 1.77
N SER A 39 -7.27 18.63 1.78
CA SER A 39 -6.65 19.14 3.01
C SER A 39 -7.70 19.62 4.02
N SER A 40 -8.76 20.27 3.58
CA SER A 40 -9.83 20.74 4.44
C SER A 40 -10.65 19.58 5.02
N VAL A 41 -10.94 18.56 4.21
CA VAL A 41 -11.62 17.34 4.62
C VAL A 41 -10.76 16.57 5.63
N TYR A 42 -9.47 16.39 5.34
CA TYR A 42 -8.53 15.73 6.23
C TYR A 42 -8.41 16.41 7.59
N GLN A 43 -8.18 17.74 7.61
CA GLN A 43 -8.10 18.52 8.85
C GLN A 43 -9.38 18.43 9.68
N ASN A 44 -10.54 18.43 9.02
CA ASN A 44 -11.83 18.32 9.68
C ASN A 44 -12.03 16.92 10.29
N ALA A 45 -11.66 15.87 9.56
CA ALA A 45 -11.68 14.49 10.03
C ALA A 45 -10.74 14.30 11.22
N ALA A 46 -9.50 14.79 11.13
CA ALA A 46 -8.53 14.76 12.21
C ALA A 46 -9.04 15.49 13.47
N ARG A 47 -9.69 16.66 13.31
CA ARG A 47 -10.29 17.41 14.41
C ARG A 47 -11.39 16.61 15.11
N ILE A 48 -12.26 15.95 14.36
CA ILE A 48 -13.34 15.11 14.93
C ILE A 48 -12.75 13.92 15.70
N LEU A 49 -11.68 13.32 15.17
CA LEU A 49 -10.98 12.22 15.82
C LEU A 49 -10.01 12.68 16.91
N ARG A 50 -9.82 14.00 17.08
CA ARG A 50 -8.85 14.61 18.00
C ARG A 50 -7.41 14.16 17.73
N LEU A 51 -7.05 14.04 16.45
CA LEU A 51 -5.71 13.70 16.00
C LEU A 51 -4.91 14.98 15.75
N GLU A 52 -3.61 14.92 16.01
CA GLU A 52 -2.68 15.99 15.68
C GLU A 52 -2.34 15.96 14.19
N VAL A 53 -2.50 17.10 13.50
CA VAL A 53 -2.12 17.25 12.10
C VAL A 53 -0.77 17.98 12.03
N LYS A 54 0.26 17.26 11.59
CA LYS A 54 1.63 17.79 11.45
C LYS A 54 1.93 18.33 10.05
N SER A 55 1.14 17.91 9.05
CA SER A 55 1.33 18.30 7.66
C SER A 55 0.69 19.66 7.34
N THR A 56 1.35 20.45 6.51
CA THR A 56 0.78 21.70 6.00
C THR A 56 -0.30 21.43 4.96
N THR A 57 -1.18 22.40 4.71
CA THR A 57 -2.20 22.33 3.64
C THR A 57 -1.59 21.97 2.29
N VAL A 58 -0.46 22.60 1.92
CA VAL A 58 0.23 22.34 0.65
C VAL A 58 0.72 20.88 0.57
N GLN A 59 1.32 20.36 1.64
CA GLN A 59 1.75 18.96 1.68
C GLN A 59 0.58 18.00 1.56
N LEU A 60 -0.55 18.26 2.22
CA LEU A 60 -1.74 17.42 2.13
C LEU A 60 -2.33 17.43 0.72
N GLU A 61 -2.40 18.57 0.05
CA GLU A 61 -2.91 18.63 -1.35
C GLU A 61 -1.96 17.94 -2.34
N GLN A 62 -0.64 18.10 -2.17
CA GLN A 62 0.34 17.37 -2.99
C GLN A 62 0.22 15.85 -2.79
N TYR A 63 0.02 15.41 -1.57
CA TYR A 63 -0.20 14.01 -1.24
C TYR A 63 -1.51 13.48 -1.83
N ALA A 64 -2.57 14.28 -1.75
CA ALA A 64 -3.89 13.93 -2.27
C ALA A 64 -3.92 13.60 -3.75
N VAL A 65 -3.05 14.20 -4.57
CA VAL A 65 -3.00 13.93 -6.03
C VAL A 65 -2.78 12.44 -6.32
N GLN A 66 -2.14 11.73 -5.42
CA GLN A 66 -1.76 10.32 -5.60
C GLN A 66 -2.58 9.34 -4.76
N LEU A 67 -3.34 9.85 -3.77
CA LEU A 67 -4.18 9.01 -2.95
C LEU A 67 -5.49 8.64 -3.64
N ARG A 68 -5.95 7.41 -3.42
CA ARG A 68 -7.30 6.96 -3.78
C ARG A 68 -8.25 7.13 -2.59
N ALA A 69 -7.81 6.72 -1.43
CA ALA A 69 -8.46 6.92 -0.14
C ALA A 69 -7.41 7.00 0.97
N GLU A 70 -7.81 7.37 2.15
CA GLU A 70 -6.99 7.37 3.36
C GLU A 70 -7.83 7.12 4.60
N LEU A 71 -7.27 6.30 5.50
CA LEU A 71 -7.86 5.98 6.79
C LEU A 71 -7.29 6.87 7.89
N LEU A 72 -8.16 7.60 8.58
CA LEU A 72 -7.88 8.25 9.86
C LEU A 72 -8.62 7.51 10.97
N LYS A 73 -7.95 7.16 12.06
CA LYS A 73 -8.57 6.36 13.12
C LYS A 73 -8.05 6.65 14.52
N THR A 74 -8.87 6.28 15.48
CA THR A 74 -8.55 6.12 16.90
C THR A 74 -8.86 4.68 17.31
N SER A 75 -8.69 4.33 18.58
CA SER A 75 -9.12 3.02 19.10
C SER A 75 -10.63 2.78 19.06
N LYS A 76 -11.44 3.81 18.80
CA LYS A 76 -12.91 3.73 18.88
C LYS A 76 -13.64 4.17 17.61
N LYS A 77 -13.01 4.97 16.77
CA LYS A 77 -13.64 5.55 15.57
C LYS A 77 -12.67 5.58 14.41
N ALA A 78 -13.20 5.43 13.21
CA ALA A 78 -12.45 5.55 11.97
C ALA A 78 -13.17 6.45 10.97
N ILE A 79 -12.42 7.19 10.18
CA ILE A 79 -12.93 7.96 9.03
C ILE A 79 -12.10 7.55 7.82
N ILE A 80 -12.79 7.03 6.81
CA ILE A 80 -12.20 6.75 5.50
C ILE A 80 -12.51 7.95 4.62
N ILE A 81 -11.47 8.62 4.13
CA ILE A 81 -11.59 9.73 3.17
C ILE A 81 -11.35 9.15 1.79
N ILE A 82 -12.33 9.23 0.90
CA ILE A 82 -12.22 8.75 -0.49
C ILE A 82 -12.41 9.92 -1.46
N ARG A 83 -11.72 9.88 -2.60
CA ARG A 83 -11.93 10.87 -3.66
C ARG A 83 -13.34 10.80 -4.24
N GLU A 84 -13.94 11.94 -4.51
CA GLU A 84 -15.27 12.06 -5.13
C GLU A 84 -15.39 11.24 -6.40
N SER A 85 -14.39 11.27 -7.28
CA SER A 85 -14.35 10.51 -8.53
C SER A 85 -14.40 8.98 -8.37
N LEU A 86 -14.13 8.49 -7.15
CA LEU A 86 -14.10 7.05 -6.82
C LEU A 86 -15.33 6.61 -6.00
N LEU A 87 -16.32 7.49 -5.81
CA LEU A 87 -17.55 7.17 -5.08
C LEU A 87 -18.64 6.55 -5.96
N GLU A 88 -18.46 6.54 -7.28
CA GLU A 88 -19.37 5.81 -8.14
C GLU A 88 -19.33 4.32 -7.77
N PRO A 89 -20.49 3.68 -7.61
CA PRO A 89 -20.57 2.27 -7.22
C PRO A 89 -19.91 1.40 -8.29
N SER A 90 -18.76 0.88 -7.93
CA SER A 90 -17.98 -0.01 -8.79
C SER A 90 -17.23 -1.01 -7.89
N ASP A 91 -16.77 -2.08 -8.48
CA ASP A 91 -15.90 -3.04 -7.80
C ASP A 91 -14.61 -2.35 -7.31
N GLU A 92 -14.12 -1.35 -8.05
CA GLU A 92 -12.96 -0.56 -7.64
C GLU A 92 -13.23 0.22 -6.36
N SER A 93 -14.36 0.91 -6.26
CA SER A 93 -14.75 1.67 -5.07
C SER A 93 -14.90 0.76 -3.85
N LEU A 94 -15.53 -0.39 -4.04
CA LEU A 94 -15.71 -1.39 -2.99
C LEU A 94 -14.35 -1.93 -2.52
N ARG A 95 -13.46 -2.25 -3.45
CA ARG A 95 -12.12 -2.72 -3.16
C ARG A 95 -11.30 -1.69 -2.39
N ILE A 96 -11.39 -0.41 -2.76
CA ILE A 96 -10.71 0.69 -2.05
C ILE A 96 -11.19 0.77 -0.60
N VAL A 97 -12.49 0.75 -0.36
CA VAL A 97 -13.02 0.80 1.02
C VAL A 97 -12.61 -0.45 1.81
N LEU A 98 -12.63 -1.64 1.20
CA LEU A 98 -12.13 -2.87 1.82
C LEU A 98 -10.64 -2.76 2.20
N HIS A 99 -9.83 -2.13 1.36
CA HIS A 99 -8.40 -1.90 1.63
C HIS A 99 -8.19 -1.02 2.87
N GLU A 100 -8.96 0.06 3.00
CA GLU A 100 -8.90 0.92 4.19
C GLU A 100 -9.39 0.22 5.46
N LEU A 101 -10.40 -0.65 5.36
CA LEU A 101 -10.82 -1.51 6.48
C LEU A 101 -9.73 -2.51 6.87
N ALA A 102 -9.01 -3.06 5.88
CA ALA A 102 -7.90 -3.95 6.14
C ALA A 102 -6.74 -3.23 6.86
N HIS A 103 -6.43 -1.98 6.51
CA HIS A 103 -5.50 -1.15 7.30
C HIS A 103 -5.98 -0.95 8.74
N ALA A 104 -7.27 -0.67 8.95
CA ALA A 104 -7.82 -0.54 10.29
C ALA A 104 -7.65 -1.83 11.11
N TYR A 105 -7.84 -2.98 10.48
CA TYR A 105 -7.65 -4.28 11.11
C TYR A 105 -6.18 -4.57 11.42
N CYS A 106 -5.28 -4.45 10.46
CA CYS A 106 -3.84 -4.64 10.65
C CYS A 106 -3.29 -3.77 11.77
N ASP A 107 -3.68 -2.51 11.79
CA ASP A 107 -3.22 -1.57 12.81
C ASP A 107 -3.75 -1.89 14.21
N SER A 108 -4.97 -2.44 14.32
CA SER A 108 -5.55 -2.81 15.62
C SER A 108 -4.83 -4.01 16.24
N MET A 109 -4.24 -4.85 15.41
CA MET A 109 -3.53 -6.07 15.83
C MET A 109 -2.03 -5.83 16.03
N SER A 110 -1.49 -4.76 15.44
CA SER A 110 -0.05 -4.42 15.58
C SER A 110 0.27 -3.97 17.00
N LYS A 111 1.21 -4.66 17.64
CA LYS A 111 1.76 -4.31 18.97
C LYS A 111 3.18 -3.77 18.87
N ASN A 112 3.68 -3.57 17.67
CA ASN A 112 5.05 -3.16 17.42
C ASN A 112 5.29 -1.74 17.91
N MET A 113 6.40 -1.53 18.58
CA MET A 113 6.85 -0.21 19.00
C MET A 113 8.17 0.14 18.30
N PRO A 114 8.26 1.34 17.71
CA PRO A 114 9.48 1.74 17.03
C PRO A 114 10.66 1.79 18.00
N PRO A 115 11.86 1.39 17.56
CA PRO A 115 13.07 1.46 18.38
C PRO A 115 13.45 2.91 18.72
N ASN A 116 14.25 3.07 19.79
CA ASN A 116 14.70 4.39 20.23
C ASN A 116 15.79 4.97 19.32
N ASP A 117 16.62 4.13 18.73
CA ASP A 117 17.64 4.56 17.77
C ASP A 117 17.00 5.16 16.52
N GLU A 118 17.50 6.32 16.07
CA GLU A 118 16.90 7.11 15.00
C GLU A 118 16.97 6.39 13.65
N VAL A 119 18.08 5.75 13.33
CA VAL A 119 18.28 5.03 12.07
C VAL A 119 17.40 3.78 12.05
N MET A 120 17.40 3.01 13.14
CA MET A 120 16.57 1.82 13.26
C MET A 120 15.07 2.17 13.25
N ARG A 121 14.69 3.30 13.85
CA ARG A 121 13.31 3.82 13.79
C ARG A 121 12.90 4.18 12.38
N PHE A 122 13.77 4.82 11.62
CA PHE A 122 13.50 5.15 10.21
C PHE A 122 13.30 3.88 9.38
N LEU A 123 14.20 2.90 9.49
CA LEU A 123 14.08 1.62 8.79
C LEU A 123 12.81 0.86 9.20
N PHE A 124 12.53 0.82 10.51
CA PHE A 124 11.31 0.23 11.05
C PHE A 124 10.05 0.85 10.42
N GLN A 125 9.96 2.17 10.37
CA GLN A 125 8.79 2.87 9.84
C GLN A 125 8.56 2.59 8.35
N ILE A 126 9.62 2.53 7.55
CA ILE A 126 9.53 2.18 6.12
C ILE A 126 9.07 0.73 5.96
N GLY A 127 9.69 -0.19 6.69
CA GLY A 127 9.32 -1.60 6.63
C GLY A 127 7.89 -1.86 7.11
N GLU A 128 7.47 -1.18 8.20
CA GLU A 128 6.11 -1.27 8.72
C GLU A 128 5.06 -0.79 7.69
N ARG A 129 5.30 0.33 7.03
CA ARG A 129 4.40 0.82 5.98
C ARG A 129 4.26 -0.18 4.84
N MET A 130 5.38 -0.69 4.32
CA MET A 130 5.33 -1.69 3.26
C MET A 130 4.63 -2.97 3.70
N TRP A 131 4.87 -3.45 4.92
CA TRP A 131 4.20 -4.63 5.46
C TRP A 131 2.70 -4.41 5.59
N LYS A 132 2.26 -3.24 6.04
CA LYS A 132 0.84 -2.88 6.13
C LYS A 132 0.17 -2.86 4.75
N GLU A 133 0.80 -2.27 3.75
CA GLU A 133 0.28 -2.30 2.37
C GLU A 133 0.18 -3.73 1.83
N TYR A 134 1.24 -4.53 2.03
CA TYR A 134 1.27 -5.92 1.60
C TYR A 134 0.17 -6.76 2.25
N THR A 135 0.00 -6.63 3.56
CA THR A 135 -1.01 -7.39 4.32
C THR A 135 -2.42 -6.91 4.05
N ALA A 136 -2.67 -5.60 4.00
CA ALA A 136 -3.98 -5.06 3.68
C ALA A 136 -4.47 -5.56 2.32
N GLU A 137 -3.62 -5.52 1.31
CA GLU A 137 -3.94 -6.01 -0.01
C GLU A 137 -4.19 -7.53 -0.02
N TYR A 138 -3.39 -8.31 0.72
CA TYR A 138 -3.61 -9.74 0.86
C TYR A 138 -4.97 -10.07 1.52
N LEU A 139 -5.36 -9.32 2.54
CA LEU A 139 -6.66 -9.50 3.21
C LEU A 139 -7.81 -9.20 2.24
N VAL A 140 -7.70 -8.14 1.46
CA VAL A 140 -8.71 -7.79 0.45
C VAL A 140 -8.86 -8.87 -0.61
N THR A 141 -7.76 -9.46 -1.08
CA THR A 141 -7.81 -10.51 -2.10
C THR A 141 -8.51 -11.79 -1.63
N LYS A 142 -8.57 -12.05 -0.33
CA LYS A 142 -9.36 -13.17 0.23
C LYS A 142 -10.85 -12.90 0.23
N ILE A 143 -11.25 -11.63 0.40
CA ILE A 143 -12.66 -11.22 0.44
C ILE A 143 -13.18 -11.05 -0.98
N PHE A 144 -12.41 -10.36 -1.78
CA PHE A 144 -12.75 -9.91 -3.11
C PHE A 144 -11.86 -10.65 -4.10
N LEU A 145 -12.23 -11.86 -4.42
CA LEU A 145 -11.68 -12.58 -5.55
C LEU A 145 -12.14 -11.83 -6.80
N LEU A 146 -11.47 -10.72 -7.08
CA LEU A 146 -11.59 -10.12 -8.39
C LEU A 146 -11.16 -11.18 -9.39
N GLU A 147 -12.12 -11.65 -10.18
CA GLU A 147 -11.87 -12.26 -11.47
C GLU A 147 -11.23 -11.23 -12.45
N GLU A 148 -10.65 -10.14 -11.92
CA GLU A 148 -9.75 -9.34 -12.69
C GLU A 148 -8.67 -10.29 -13.16
N ASN A 149 -8.70 -10.55 -14.46
CA ASN A 149 -7.60 -11.11 -15.20
C ASN A 149 -6.36 -10.27 -14.96
N TRP A 150 -5.72 -10.46 -13.82
CA TRP A 150 -4.40 -9.93 -13.55
C TRP A 150 -3.46 -10.65 -14.50
N SER A 151 -3.43 -10.12 -15.69
CA SER A 151 -2.52 -10.59 -16.72
C SER A 151 -1.13 -10.09 -16.37
N GLN A 152 -0.12 -10.80 -16.82
CA GLN A 152 1.27 -10.35 -16.71
C GLN A 152 1.42 -8.90 -17.19
N SER A 153 0.76 -8.54 -18.30
CA SER A 153 0.78 -7.17 -18.84
C SER A 153 0.17 -6.10 -17.90
N SER A 154 -0.81 -6.46 -17.07
CA SER A 154 -1.35 -5.53 -16.07
C SER A 154 -0.37 -5.28 -14.93
N ILE A 155 0.35 -6.33 -14.50
CA ILE A 155 1.38 -6.23 -13.46
C ILE A 155 2.59 -5.42 -13.97
N GLU A 156 3.01 -5.65 -15.21
CA GLU A 156 4.07 -4.89 -15.85
C GLU A 156 3.74 -3.39 -15.94
N ARG A 157 2.50 -3.05 -16.33
CA ARG A 157 2.02 -1.66 -16.39
C ARG A 157 2.04 -1.01 -15.01
N GLU A 158 1.60 -1.73 -14.00
CA GLU A 158 1.61 -1.23 -12.63
C GLU A 158 3.02 -1.05 -12.10
N PHE A 159 3.91 -2.00 -12.37
CA PHE A 159 5.31 -1.88 -11.99
C PHE A 159 5.99 -0.68 -12.67
N LYS A 160 5.71 -0.42 -13.96
CA LYS A 160 6.15 0.80 -14.64
C LYS A 160 5.65 2.05 -13.92
N SER A 161 4.35 2.13 -13.60
CA SER A 161 3.77 3.25 -12.86
C SER A 161 4.40 3.43 -11.49
N LEU A 162 4.70 2.34 -10.80
CA LEU A 162 5.39 2.37 -9.52
C LEU A 162 6.81 2.91 -9.64
N LEU A 163 7.56 2.51 -10.66
CA LEU A 163 8.92 3.01 -10.90
C LEU A 163 8.96 4.54 -11.12
N TYR A 164 7.97 5.10 -11.81
CA TYR A 164 7.87 6.57 -11.96
C TYR A 164 7.63 7.31 -10.65
N ASN A 165 7.00 6.65 -9.66
CA ASN A 165 6.59 7.26 -8.40
C ASN A 165 7.39 6.74 -7.18
N LEU A 166 8.38 5.90 -7.40
CA LEU A 166 9.08 5.17 -6.34
C LEU A 166 9.76 6.07 -5.31
N SER A 167 10.29 7.22 -5.77
CA SER A 167 10.93 8.19 -4.87
C SER A 167 9.99 8.80 -3.84
N PHE A 168 8.67 8.72 -4.06
CA PHE A 168 7.65 9.29 -3.18
C PHE A 168 6.99 8.24 -2.28
N TYR A 169 6.83 7.00 -2.77
CA TYR A 169 6.03 5.98 -2.10
C TYR A 169 6.62 4.57 -2.26
N PRO A 170 7.79 4.30 -1.67
CA PRO A 170 8.41 2.96 -1.77
C PRO A 170 7.56 1.84 -1.13
N GLU A 171 6.66 2.18 -0.19
CA GLU A 171 5.70 1.26 0.43
C GLU A 171 4.77 0.59 -0.57
N ARG A 172 4.49 1.21 -1.72
CA ARG A 172 3.71 0.61 -2.81
C ARG A 172 4.34 -0.63 -3.43
N LEU A 173 5.62 -0.89 -3.18
CA LEU A 173 6.22 -2.18 -3.51
C LEU A 173 5.49 -3.35 -2.85
N GLY A 174 4.90 -3.16 -1.68
CA GLY A 174 4.09 -4.18 -1.01
C GLY A 174 2.94 -4.64 -1.89
N PHE A 175 2.20 -3.70 -2.47
CA PHE A 175 1.11 -3.98 -3.40
C PHE A 175 1.56 -4.72 -4.67
N PHE A 176 2.69 -4.34 -5.23
CA PHE A 176 3.29 -5.03 -6.37
C PHE A 176 3.65 -6.49 -6.04
N PHE A 177 4.29 -6.73 -4.89
CA PHE A 177 4.69 -8.09 -4.51
C PHE A 177 3.50 -9.01 -4.22
N ILE A 178 2.41 -8.49 -3.65
CA ILE A 178 1.22 -9.33 -3.47
C ILE A 178 0.58 -9.71 -4.79
N LYS A 179 0.58 -8.83 -5.79
CA LYS A 179 0.12 -9.16 -7.14
C LYS A 179 0.99 -10.23 -7.77
N CYS A 180 2.30 -10.12 -7.66
CA CYS A 180 3.22 -11.17 -8.12
C CYS A 180 2.89 -12.51 -7.46
N LYS A 181 2.64 -12.53 -6.14
CA LYS A 181 2.27 -13.74 -5.40
C LYS A 181 0.97 -14.36 -5.92
N ILE A 182 -0.07 -13.57 -6.09
CA ILE A 182 -1.39 -14.06 -6.50
C ILE A 182 -1.37 -14.63 -7.92
N THR A 183 -0.63 -14.01 -8.81
CA THR A 183 -0.50 -14.44 -10.21
C THR A 183 0.56 -15.52 -10.42
N ALA A 184 1.24 -15.95 -9.36
CA ALA A 184 2.40 -16.82 -9.43
C ALA A 184 3.50 -16.32 -10.40
N THR A 185 3.61 -14.99 -10.54
CA THR A 185 4.59 -14.32 -11.40
C THR A 185 5.80 -13.91 -10.56
N SER A 186 7.00 -14.23 -11.04
CA SER A 186 8.22 -13.77 -10.39
C SER A 186 8.41 -12.25 -10.58
N SER A 187 8.76 -11.53 -9.53
CA SER A 187 9.14 -10.12 -9.62
C SER A 187 10.33 -9.88 -10.58
N ILE A 188 11.18 -10.89 -10.74
CA ILE A 188 12.29 -10.89 -11.72
C ILE A 188 11.73 -10.86 -13.15
N GLN A 189 10.78 -11.74 -13.47
CA GLN A 189 10.15 -11.79 -14.80
C GLN A 189 9.49 -10.46 -15.16
N VAL A 190 8.83 -9.82 -14.20
CA VAL A 190 8.23 -8.49 -14.40
C VAL A 190 9.30 -7.43 -14.62
N ALA A 191 10.38 -7.45 -13.84
CA ALA A 191 11.49 -6.50 -13.99
C ALA A 191 12.15 -6.63 -15.38
N GLU A 192 12.40 -7.85 -15.85
CA GLU A 192 12.94 -8.13 -17.17
C GLU A 192 12.03 -7.66 -18.30
N ALA A 193 10.72 -7.89 -18.17
CA ALA A 193 9.71 -7.48 -19.15
C ALA A 193 9.60 -5.95 -19.29
N VAL A 194 9.89 -5.20 -18.22
CA VAL A 194 9.99 -3.74 -18.26
C VAL A 194 11.39 -3.21 -18.53
N GLY A 195 12.30 -4.08 -19.05
CA GLY A 195 13.65 -3.71 -19.51
C GLY A 195 14.73 -3.61 -18.45
N ILE A 196 14.44 -3.99 -17.21
CA ILE A 196 15.44 -4.12 -16.16
C ILE A 196 16.13 -5.49 -16.33
N LYS A 197 17.13 -5.57 -17.20
CA LYS A 197 17.84 -6.82 -17.48
C LYS A 197 19.02 -7.02 -16.54
N ASP A 198 19.31 -8.30 -16.23
CA ASP A 198 20.45 -8.71 -15.39
C ASP A 198 21.79 -8.61 -16.15
N GLU A 199 22.07 -7.45 -16.80
CA GLU A 199 23.22 -7.28 -17.67
C GLU A 199 24.41 -6.54 -17.02
N THR A 200 24.17 -5.70 -16.00
CA THR A 200 25.21 -4.86 -15.39
C THR A 200 25.11 -4.80 -13.86
N GLY A 201 26.23 -4.40 -13.22
CA GLY A 201 26.38 -4.47 -11.77
C GLY A 201 25.26 -3.87 -10.91
N ALA A 202 24.63 -2.77 -11.31
CA ALA A 202 23.55 -2.13 -10.53
C ALA A 202 22.18 -2.77 -10.80
N THR A 203 21.85 -3.11 -12.05
CA THR A 203 20.60 -3.80 -12.40
C THR A 203 20.54 -5.20 -11.81
N LYS A 204 21.66 -5.92 -11.82
CA LYS A 204 21.77 -7.22 -11.14
C LYS A 204 21.48 -7.12 -9.65
N LYS A 205 22.03 -6.11 -8.98
CA LYS A 205 21.78 -5.87 -7.56
C LYS A 205 20.33 -5.47 -7.29
N LEU A 206 19.72 -4.65 -8.15
CA LEU A 206 18.32 -4.28 -8.06
C LEU A 206 17.40 -5.50 -8.12
N ILE A 207 17.62 -6.38 -9.12
CA ILE A 207 16.88 -7.65 -9.29
C ILE A 207 17.07 -8.57 -8.07
N ALA A 208 18.30 -8.68 -7.57
CA ALA A 208 18.58 -9.50 -6.40
C ALA A 208 17.84 -9.01 -5.14
N VAL A 209 17.77 -7.69 -4.93
CA VAL A 209 17.01 -7.09 -3.81
C VAL A 209 15.51 -7.31 -3.97
N MET A 210 14.98 -7.18 -5.19
CA MET A 210 13.56 -7.47 -5.47
C MET A 210 13.21 -8.92 -5.14
N SER A 211 14.00 -9.87 -5.61
CA SER A 211 13.82 -11.29 -5.31
C SER A 211 13.90 -11.57 -3.81
N LYS A 212 14.85 -10.94 -3.13
CA LYS A 212 15.00 -11.06 -1.68
C LYS A 212 13.78 -10.54 -0.92
N MET A 213 13.28 -9.35 -1.29
CA MET A 213 12.07 -8.79 -0.68
C MET A 213 10.85 -9.69 -0.89
N GLN A 214 10.63 -10.16 -2.12
CA GLN A 214 9.53 -11.10 -2.40
C GLN A 214 9.61 -12.34 -1.51
N ASN A 215 10.78 -12.97 -1.42
CA ASN A 215 10.99 -14.17 -0.61
C ASN A 215 10.78 -13.91 0.90
N ILE A 216 11.25 -12.76 1.42
CA ILE A 216 11.06 -12.38 2.82
C ILE A 216 9.57 -12.19 3.14
N LEU A 217 8.84 -11.46 2.30
CA LEU A 217 7.42 -11.19 2.46
C LEU A 217 6.59 -12.48 2.39
N GLU A 218 6.86 -13.35 1.42
CA GLU A 218 6.14 -14.60 1.25
C GLU A 218 6.41 -15.58 2.40
N LYS A 219 7.65 -15.65 2.88
CA LYS A 219 8.03 -16.48 4.02
C LYS A 219 7.33 -16.00 5.28
N GLU A 220 7.35 -14.70 5.56
CA GLU A 220 6.73 -14.14 6.74
C GLU A 220 5.21 -14.33 6.73
N LEU A 221 4.56 -14.10 5.59
CA LEU A 221 3.13 -14.31 5.42
C LEU A 221 2.71 -15.76 5.68
N ASN A 222 3.58 -16.73 5.40
CA ASN A 222 3.30 -18.15 5.62
C ASN A 222 3.60 -18.62 7.04
N GLN A 223 4.45 -17.91 7.79
CA GLN A 223 4.94 -18.33 9.11
C GLN A 223 4.26 -17.64 10.29
N SER A 224 3.86 -16.39 10.10
CA SER A 224 3.20 -15.63 11.16
C SER A 224 1.69 -15.75 11.08
N THR A 225 1.05 -15.69 12.24
CA THR A 225 -0.33 -15.20 12.28
C THR A 225 -0.28 -13.79 11.71
N MET A 226 -0.65 -13.62 10.48
CA MET A 226 -0.45 -12.53 9.49
C MET A 226 -0.19 -11.09 10.00
N LEU A 227 -0.35 -10.83 11.28
CA LEU A 227 -0.43 -9.49 11.85
C LEU A 227 0.61 -9.24 12.95
N GLU A 228 1.23 -10.29 13.48
CA GLU A 228 2.29 -10.15 14.48
C GLU A 228 3.65 -10.50 13.86
N VAL A 229 4.39 -9.49 13.46
CA VAL A 229 5.77 -9.61 12.96
C VAL A 229 6.74 -8.96 13.95
N SER A 230 7.99 -9.40 13.94
CA SER A 230 8.99 -8.83 14.82
C SER A 230 9.50 -7.47 14.35
N ASN A 231 10.02 -6.67 15.28
CA ASN A 231 10.69 -5.41 14.94
C ASN A 231 11.91 -5.64 14.04
N GLU A 232 12.63 -6.73 14.26
CA GLU A 232 13.81 -7.11 13.47
C GLU A 232 13.41 -7.36 12.02
N PHE A 233 12.29 -8.04 11.79
CA PHE A 233 11.74 -8.24 10.45
C PHE A 233 11.42 -6.90 9.78
N LEU A 234 10.73 -6.00 10.47
CA LEU A 234 10.36 -4.68 9.91
C LEU A 234 11.59 -3.83 9.60
N ILE A 235 12.60 -3.84 10.47
CA ILE A 235 13.87 -3.15 10.22
C ILE A 235 14.59 -3.74 9.02
N GLN A 236 14.65 -5.07 8.91
CA GLN A 236 15.26 -5.74 7.77
C GLN A 236 14.52 -5.41 6.47
N LEU A 237 13.19 -5.45 6.48
CA LEU A 237 12.38 -5.08 5.32
C LEU A 237 12.65 -3.62 4.90
N GLY A 238 12.71 -2.69 5.85
CA GLY A 238 13.06 -1.29 5.60
C GLY A 238 14.45 -1.13 4.99
N LEU A 239 15.43 -1.91 5.44
CA LEU A 239 16.78 -1.90 4.87
C LEU A 239 16.77 -2.38 3.41
N GLU A 240 16.01 -3.42 3.08
CA GLU A 240 15.89 -3.91 1.70
C GLU A 240 15.21 -2.86 0.81
N ILE A 241 14.21 -2.14 1.31
CA ILE A 241 13.55 -1.05 0.56
C ILE A 241 14.55 0.08 0.28
N VAL A 242 15.30 0.54 1.27
CA VAL A 242 16.33 1.57 1.10
C VAL A 242 17.39 1.11 0.11
N THR A 243 17.80 -0.14 0.19
CA THR A 243 18.77 -0.75 -0.73
C THR A 243 18.22 -0.82 -2.16
N PHE A 244 16.95 -1.17 -2.31
CA PHE A 244 16.25 -1.16 -3.60
C PHE A 244 16.22 0.25 -4.20
N VAL A 245 15.81 1.25 -3.44
CA VAL A 245 15.76 2.66 -3.87
C VAL A 245 17.14 3.15 -4.29
N TYR A 246 18.19 2.81 -3.53
CA TYR A 246 19.57 3.15 -3.87
C TYR A 246 19.99 2.59 -5.24
N TYR A 247 19.79 1.29 -5.50
CA TYR A 247 20.13 0.70 -6.79
C TYR A 247 19.22 1.18 -7.92
N TYR A 248 17.96 1.45 -7.64
CA TYR A 248 17.04 2.05 -8.59
C TYR A 248 17.57 3.37 -9.12
N PHE A 249 18.01 4.28 -8.23
CA PHE A 249 18.58 5.56 -8.65
C PHE A 249 19.89 5.41 -9.44
N GLN A 250 20.70 4.40 -9.14
CA GLN A 250 21.90 4.11 -9.96
C GLN A 250 21.56 3.61 -11.37
N CYS A 251 20.38 2.99 -11.54
CA CYS A 251 19.90 2.51 -12.82
C CYS A 251 18.94 3.49 -13.51
N TYR A 252 18.59 4.60 -12.87
CA TYR A 252 17.48 5.47 -13.27
C TYR A 252 17.55 5.91 -14.75
N ASN A 253 18.68 6.40 -15.22
CA ASN A 253 18.82 6.85 -16.60
C ASN A 253 18.58 5.73 -17.62
N HIS A 254 18.99 4.50 -17.29
CA HIS A 254 18.76 3.33 -18.13
C HIS A 254 17.28 2.94 -18.15
N ILE A 255 16.65 2.89 -16.98
CA ILE A 255 15.24 2.56 -16.82
C ILE A 255 14.36 3.63 -17.49
N GLU A 256 14.63 4.92 -17.26
CA GLU A 256 13.90 6.03 -17.87
C GLU A 256 13.96 6.00 -19.41
N THR A 257 15.13 5.71 -19.97
CA THR A 257 15.30 5.59 -21.42
C THR A 257 14.44 4.47 -21.98
N PHE A 258 14.41 3.31 -21.31
CA PHE A 258 13.61 2.19 -21.72
C PHE A 258 12.09 2.49 -21.61
N LEU A 259 11.65 3.09 -20.50
CA LEU A 259 10.25 3.43 -20.29
C LEU A 259 9.74 4.40 -21.38
N LYS A 260 10.52 5.41 -21.75
CA LYS A 260 10.20 6.35 -22.85
C LYS A 260 10.10 5.67 -24.22
N GLN A 261 10.90 4.64 -24.48
CA GLN A 261 10.85 3.90 -25.74
C GLN A 261 9.63 2.99 -25.87
N THR A 262 9.01 2.60 -24.78
CA THR A 262 7.85 1.70 -24.76
C THR A 262 6.50 2.42 -24.71
N GLU A 263 6.49 3.74 -24.60
CA GLU A 263 5.29 4.60 -24.64
C GLU A 263 4.98 5.18 -26.04
N GLY A 264 5.84 4.97 -27.02
CA GLY A 264 5.64 5.36 -28.43
C GLY A 264 5.20 4.18 -29.29
#